data_5aac83acd29e686db70349166a9c0e96
#
_entry.id   5aac83acd29e686db70349166a9c0e96
#
_cell.length_a   1.000
_cell.length_b   1.000
_cell.length_c   1.000
_cell.angle_alpha   90.00
_cell.angle_beta   90.00
_cell.angle_gamma   90.00
#
_symmetry.space_group_name_H-M   'P 1'
#
loop_
_entity.id
_entity.type
_entity.pdbx_description
1 polymer ?
#
loop_
_entity_poly.entity_id
_entity_poly.type
_entity_poly.pdbx_seq_one_letter_code
_entity_poly.pdbx_strand_id
1 'polypeptide(L)'
;FTGHATDFIVQFPAVEKLYFLRNASTTKTITARLGGSGNTFVINPNRNVFLSTDATNWFEIQTQGSDWLTKTTTYTAFAGDKIFADTQGGAFTITLPATAAVGDEIRFVDLANTFDTANLTIGRNSHKIDGQTSDLTVATEGAAFALVYSGATFGWKLLEK
;
A
#
# COMPACT_ATOMS: atom_id res chain seq x y z
N PHE A 1 -7.18 -17.47 5.19
CA PHE A 1 -5.80 -17.72 5.69
C PHE A 1 -5.46 -16.67 6.73
N THR A 2 -5.32 -17.07 7.98
CA THR A 2 -4.95 -16.19 9.10
C THR A 2 -3.82 -16.87 9.89
N GLY A 3 -2.85 -16.11 10.36
CA GLY A 3 -1.85 -16.58 11.33
C GLY A 3 -0.51 -17.07 10.77
N HIS A 4 -0.17 -16.81 9.50
CA HIS A 4 1.16 -17.12 8.98
C HIS A 4 2.15 -15.98 9.20
N ALA A 5 3.38 -16.32 9.62
CA ALA A 5 4.44 -15.36 9.90
C ALA A 5 5.14 -14.83 8.65
N THR A 6 4.93 -15.43 7.49
CA THR A 6 5.58 -15.11 6.21
C THR A 6 4.56 -14.92 5.09
N ASP A 7 4.94 -14.22 4.03
CA ASP A 7 4.19 -14.19 2.78
C ASP A 7 4.10 -15.59 2.19
N PHE A 8 3.01 -15.90 1.50
CA PHE A 8 2.82 -17.24 0.95
C PHE A 8 2.27 -17.21 -0.48
N ILE A 9 2.58 -18.27 -1.21
CA ILE A 9 2.13 -18.47 -2.58
C ILE A 9 0.93 -19.42 -2.58
N VAL A 10 -0.17 -19.00 -3.24
CA VAL A 10 -1.32 -19.87 -3.50
C VAL A 10 -1.33 -20.22 -4.98
N GLN A 11 -1.29 -21.50 -5.28
CA GLN A 11 -1.32 -21.99 -6.64
C GLN A 11 -2.76 -22.24 -7.09
N PHE A 12 -3.09 -21.77 -8.28
CA PHE A 12 -4.39 -21.94 -8.93
C PHE A 12 -4.25 -22.77 -10.21
N PRO A 13 -5.30 -23.49 -10.62
CA PRO A 13 -5.29 -24.17 -11.91
C PRO A 13 -5.11 -23.18 -13.06
N ALA A 14 -4.35 -23.57 -14.09
CA ALA A 14 -4.20 -22.81 -15.32
C ALA A 14 -5.40 -23.07 -16.24
N VAL A 15 -6.53 -22.49 -15.91
CA VAL A 15 -7.81 -22.59 -16.66
C VAL A 15 -8.49 -21.23 -16.68
N GLU A 16 -9.25 -20.96 -17.72
CA GLU A 16 -10.08 -19.74 -17.79
C GLU A 16 -11.12 -19.75 -16.67
N LYS A 17 -11.01 -18.78 -15.75
CA LYS A 17 -11.90 -18.68 -14.60
C LYS A 17 -11.91 -17.29 -14.01
N LEU A 18 -13.01 -17.02 -13.30
CA LEU A 18 -13.16 -15.84 -12.46
C LEU A 18 -12.91 -16.23 -10.99
N TYR A 19 -12.10 -15.46 -10.30
CA TYR A 19 -11.79 -15.65 -8.89
C TYR A 19 -12.10 -14.38 -8.10
N PHE A 20 -12.72 -14.56 -6.94
CA PHE A 20 -12.75 -13.54 -5.91
C PHE A 20 -11.76 -13.93 -4.82
N LEU A 21 -10.75 -13.12 -4.59
CA LEU A 21 -9.68 -13.38 -3.62
C LEU A 21 -9.67 -12.28 -2.57
N ARG A 22 -9.58 -12.69 -1.31
CA ARG A 22 -9.48 -11.79 -0.17
C ARG A 22 -8.19 -12.05 0.59
N ASN A 23 -7.37 -11.03 0.73
CA ASN A 23 -6.26 -11.02 1.68
C ASN A 23 -6.68 -10.26 2.94
N ALA A 24 -7.11 -10.98 3.96
CA ALA A 24 -7.51 -10.41 5.26
C ALA A 24 -6.32 -10.20 6.21
N SER A 25 -5.09 -10.49 5.79
CA SER A 25 -3.88 -10.16 6.56
C SER A 25 -3.72 -8.64 6.63
N THR A 26 -3.25 -8.14 7.75
CA THR A 26 -2.95 -6.71 7.95
C THR A 26 -1.50 -6.35 7.57
N THR A 27 -0.65 -7.35 7.33
CA THR A 27 0.80 -7.13 7.15
C THR A 27 1.43 -7.97 6.05
N LYS A 28 0.80 -9.06 5.59
CA LYS A 28 1.39 -10.03 4.67
C LYS A 28 0.73 -10.02 3.31
N THR A 29 1.52 -10.22 2.27
CA THR A 29 1.02 -10.38 0.90
C THR A 29 0.62 -11.83 0.62
N ILE A 30 -0.29 -12.01 -0.33
CA ILE A 30 -0.58 -13.30 -0.97
C ILE A 30 -0.12 -13.21 -2.42
N THR A 31 0.67 -14.16 -2.87
CA THR A 31 1.02 -14.30 -4.29
C THR A 31 0.17 -15.40 -4.91
N ALA A 32 -0.75 -15.05 -5.79
CA ALA A 32 -1.50 -15.99 -6.62
C ALA A 32 -0.65 -16.41 -7.82
N ARG A 33 -0.54 -17.69 -8.10
CA ARG A 33 0.23 -18.25 -9.23
C ARG A 33 -0.66 -19.18 -10.04
N LEU A 34 -0.57 -19.08 -11.37
CA LEU A 34 -1.23 -20.00 -12.31
C LEU A 34 -0.33 -21.20 -12.60
N GLY A 35 -0.86 -22.41 -12.36
CA GLY A 35 -0.09 -23.65 -12.56
C GLY A 35 1.19 -23.68 -11.71
N GLY A 36 2.11 -24.59 -12.04
CA GLY A 36 3.35 -24.80 -11.26
C GLY A 36 4.39 -23.68 -11.43
N SER A 37 4.41 -23.01 -12.59
CA SER A 37 5.41 -21.99 -12.95
C SER A 37 4.80 -20.80 -13.71
N GLY A 38 3.48 -20.66 -13.73
CA GLY A 38 2.79 -19.60 -14.44
C GLY A 38 2.94 -18.21 -13.82
N ASN A 39 2.35 -17.22 -14.49
CA ASN A 39 2.36 -15.83 -14.06
C ASN A 39 1.78 -15.66 -12.67
N THR A 40 2.29 -14.66 -11.95
CA THR A 40 1.91 -14.35 -10.59
C THR A 40 1.15 -13.03 -10.51
N PHE A 41 0.23 -12.95 -9.54
CA PHE A 41 -0.44 -11.71 -9.15
C PHE A 41 -0.29 -11.54 -7.63
N VAL A 42 0.15 -10.36 -7.17
CA VAL A 42 0.36 -10.08 -5.75
C VAL A 42 -0.85 -9.36 -5.18
N ILE A 43 -1.40 -9.90 -4.10
CA ILE A 43 -2.53 -9.33 -3.36
C ILE A 43 -2.01 -8.75 -2.06
N ASN A 44 -1.97 -7.44 -1.97
CA ASN A 44 -1.53 -6.72 -0.79
C ASN A 44 -2.43 -6.98 0.43
N PRO A 45 -1.97 -6.73 1.66
CA PRO A 45 -2.78 -6.82 2.87
C PRO A 45 -4.07 -6.01 2.76
N ASN A 46 -5.15 -6.51 3.40
CA ASN A 46 -6.48 -5.90 3.42
C ASN A 46 -7.10 -5.63 2.03
N ARG A 47 -6.75 -6.43 1.03
CA ARG A 47 -7.27 -6.26 -0.34
C ARG A 47 -8.23 -7.38 -0.71
N ASN A 48 -9.30 -6.99 -1.38
CA ASN A 48 -10.18 -7.89 -2.11
C ASN A 48 -9.96 -7.63 -3.60
N VAL A 49 -9.79 -8.67 -4.38
CA VAL A 49 -9.59 -8.56 -5.82
C VAL A 49 -10.52 -9.51 -6.57
N PHE A 50 -11.10 -9.03 -7.66
CA PHE A 50 -11.70 -9.88 -8.68
C PHE A 50 -10.69 -10.06 -9.80
N LEU A 51 -10.30 -11.31 -10.03
CA LEU A 51 -9.36 -11.68 -11.07
C LEU A 51 -10.04 -12.59 -12.08
N SER A 52 -9.76 -12.36 -13.35
CA SER A 52 -9.96 -13.38 -14.39
C SER A 52 -8.62 -13.94 -14.85
N THR A 53 -8.64 -15.10 -15.47
CA THR A 53 -7.47 -15.72 -16.08
C THR A 53 -7.84 -16.31 -17.43
N ASP A 54 -6.93 -16.23 -18.40
CA ASP A 54 -6.99 -16.88 -19.70
C ASP A 54 -6.17 -18.18 -19.73
N ALA A 55 -5.97 -18.83 -18.56
CA ALA A 55 -5.08 -19.96 -18.34
C ALA A 55 -3.57 -19.64 -18.37
N THR A 56 -3.17 -18.47 -18.80
CA THR A 56 -1.77 -18.02 -18.91
C THR A 56 -1.49 -16.79 -18.05
N ASN A 57 -2.41 -15.83 -18.07
CA ASN A 57 -2.25 -14.54 -17.41
C ASN A 57 -3.37 -14.27 -16.41
N TRP A 58 -3.08 -13.43 -15.43
CA TRP A 58 -4.06 -12.82 -14.54
C TRP A 58 -4.51 -11.47 -15.09
N PHE A 59 -5.82 -11.22 -15.05
CA PHE A 59 -6.42 -9.93 -15.34
C PHE A 59 -7.21 -9.46 -14.14
N GLU A 60 -6.87 -8.30 -13.62
CA GLU A 60 -7.65 -7.66 -12.57
C GLU A 60 -8.91 -7.02 -13.18
N ILE A 61 -10.09 -7.43 -12.70
CA ILE A 61 -11.38 -6.88 -13.14
C ILE A 61 -11.78 -5.71 -12.24
N GLN A 62 -11.59 -5.85 -10.95
CA GLN A 62 -11.91 -4.82 -9.95
C GLN A 62 -11.12 -5.04 -8.66
N THR A 63 -10.47 -3.99 -8.18
CA THR A 63 -10.06 -3.91 -6.78
C THR A 63 -11.11 -3.12 -6.00
N GLN A 64 -11.62 -3.68 -4.92
CA GLN A 64 -12.20 -2.82 -3.89
C GLN A 64 -11.05 -2.01 -3.29
N GLY A 65 -11.17 -0.69 -3.30
CA GLY A 65 -10.22 0.19 -2.63
C GLY A 65 -10.02 -0.28 -1.18
N SER A 66 -8.81 -0.15 -0.68
CA SER A 66 -8.55 -0.48 0.72
C SER A 66 -9.47 0.35 1.61
N ASP A 67 -10.04 -0.28 2.64
CA ASP A 67 -10.66 0.45 3.73
C ASP A 67 -9.61 1.37 4.38
N TRP A 68 -10.08 2.44 5.02
CA TRP A 68 -9.19 3.28 5.78
C TRP A 68 -8.55 2.49 6.94
N LEU A 69 -7.24 2.61 7.08
CA LEU A 69 -6.43 1.93 8.09
C LEU A 69 -6.03 2.93 9.17
N THR A 70 -6.38 2.69 10.41
CA THR A 70 -5.85 3.49 11.52
C THR A 70 -4.47 2.97 11.91
N LYS A 71 -3.48 3.85 11.99
CA LYS A 71 -2.11 3.57 12.44
C LYS A 71 -1.71 4.51 13.57
N THR A 72 -1.18 3.90 14.63
CA THR A 72 -0.69 4.56 15.85
C THR A 72 0.81 4.36 16.07
N THR A 73 1.46 3.60 15.22
CA THR A 73 2.89 3.24 15.29
C THR A 73 3.47 3.07 13.89
N THR A 74 4.78 2.92 13.79
CA THR A 74 5.52 2.69 12.53
C THR A 74 4.86 1.62 11.67
N TYR A 75 4.69 1.94 10.40
CA TYR A 75 4.02 1.09 9.41
C TYR A 75 4.71 1.22 8.05
N THR A 76 4.80 0.11 7.30
CA THR A 76 5.18 0.15 5.88
C THR A 76 3.92 0.10 5.04
N ALA A 77 3.69 1.16 4.29
CA ALA A 77 2.49 1.31 3.46
C ALA A 77 2.57 0.48 2.17
N PHE A 78 1.42 0.15 1.64
CA PHE A 78 1.24 -0.47 0.32
C PHE A 78 0.53 0.51 -0.62
N ALA A 79 0.78 0.34 -1.92
CA ALA A 79 0.07 1.11 -2.93
C ALA A 79 -1.46 0.95 -2.78
N GLY A 80 -2.17 2.06 -2.81
CA GLY A 80 -3.61 2.15 -2.60
C GLY A 80 -4.07 2.25 -1.15
N ASP A 81 -3.15 2.28 -0.16
CA ASP A 81 -3.52 2.48 1.23
C ASP A 81 -4.14 3.86 1.48
N LYS A 82 -5.15 3.89 2.34
CA LYS A 82 -5.75 5.09 2.91
C LYS A 82 -5.55 5.04 4.41
N ILE A 83 -4.82 5.98 4.97
CA ILE A 83 -4.29 5.90 6.32
C ILE A 83 -4.80 7.06 7.17
N PHE A 84 -5.51 6.74 8.25
CA PHE A 84 -5.67 7.60 9.40
C PHE A 84 -4.44 7.41 10.30
N ALA A 85 -3.57 8.41 10.36
CA ALA A 85 -2.42 8.40 11.25
C ALA A 85 -2.77 9.12 12.55
N ASP A 86 -2.64 8.41 13.67
CA ASP A 86 -2.91 8.95 15.00
C ASP A 86 -1.59 9.06 15.77
N THR A 87 -1.11 10.29 15.92
CA THR A 87 0.15 10.60 16.62
C THR A 87 -0.06 11.06 18.06
N GLN A 88 -1.24 10.87 18.67
CA GLN A 88 -1.47 11.19 20.09
C GLN A 88 -0.48 10.47 21.02
N GLY A 89 -0.09 9.25 20.70
CA GLY A 89 0.88 8.46 21.45
C GLY A 89 2.33 8.82 21.22
N GLY A 90 2.63 9.76 20.32
CA GLY A 90 3.96 10.20 19.91
C GLY A 90 4.20 10.14 18.41
N ALA A 91 5.25 10.82 17.96
CA ALA A 91 5.66 10.83 16.56
C ALA A 91 6.08 9.43 16.07
N PHE A 92 5.73 9.09 14.85
CA PHE A 92 6.14 7.82 14.22
C PHE A 92 6.34 7.98 12.71
N THR A 93 6.84 6.91 12.08
CA THR A 93 7.13 6.90 10.65
C THR A 93 6.20 5.94 9.90
N ILE A 94 5.64 6.41 8.79
CA ILE A 94 5.05 5.54 7.77
C ILE A 94 6.02 5.48 6.60
N THR A 95 6.52 4.28 6.31
CA THR A 95 7.50 4.05 5.24
C THR A 95 6.76 3.73 3.94
N LEU A 96 7.11 4.41 2.86
CA LEU A 96 6.57 4.16 1.53
C LEU A 96 6.99 2.79 0.99
N PRO A 97 6.26 2.20 0.03
CA PRO A 97 6.62 0.91 -0.57
C PRO A 97 8.04 0.91 -1.15
N ALA A 98 8.78 -0.21 -1.00
CA ALA A 98 10.10 -0.38 -1.61
C ALA A 98 10.05 -0.48 -3.13
N THR A 99 8.92 -0.97 -3.66
CA THR A 99 8.64 -1.02 -5.11
C THR A 99 7.37 -0.21 -5.38
N ALA A 100 7.43 0.64 -6.40
CA ALA A 100 6.30 1.47 -6.79
C ALA A 100 6.19 1.54 -8.32
N ALA A 101 4.97 1.50 -8.83
CA ALA A 101 4.63 1.71 -10.23
C ALA A 101 4.04 3.11 -10.44
N VAL A 102 4.24 3.70 -11.62
CA VAL A 102 3.65 5.01 -11.95
C VAL A 102 2.13 4.95 -11.80
N GLY A 103 1.58 5.88 -11.02
CA GLY A 103 0.16 5.93 -10.68
C GLY A 103 -0.20 5.29 -9.34
N ASP A 104 0.73 4.60 -8.65
CA ASP A 104 0.50 4.16 -7.28
C ASP A 104 0.21 5.36 -6.39
N GLU A 105 -0.83 5.26 -5.57
CA GLU A 105 -1.29 6.34 -4.70
C GLU A 105 -1.43 5.85 -3.25
N ILE A 106 -1.11 6.72 -2.30
CA ILE A 106 -1.31 6.50 -0.86
C ILE A 106 -1.89 7.79 -0.26
N ARG A 107 -2.93 7.65 0.57
CA ARG A 107 -3.61 8.77 1.21
C ARG A 107 -3.37 8.77 2.71
N PHE A 108 -3.24 9.97 3.28
CA PHE A 108 -2.98 10.20 4.69
C PHE A 108 -3.91 11.25 5.25
N VAL A 109 -4.36 11.04 6.48
CA VAL A 109 -5.14 12.02 7.25
C VAL A 109 -4.65 12.01 8.68
N ASP A 110 -4.44 13.21 9.24
CA ASP A 110 -4.20 13.40 10.67
C ASP A 110 -5.50 13.10 11.43
N LEU A 111 -5.55 11.94 12.10
CA LEU A 111 -6.77 11.49 12.78
C LEU A 111 -7.10 12.32 14.01
N ALA A 112 -6.09 12.71 14.75
CA ALA A 112 -6.22 13.33 16.06
C ALA A 112 -5.91 14.83 16.08
N ASN A 113 -5.57 15.42 14.92
CA ASN A 113 -5.09 16.80 14.79
C ASN A 113 -3.87 17.08 15.68
N THR A 114 -2.88 16.19 15.62
CA THR A 114 -1.69 16.24 16.50
C THR A 114 -0.35 16.26 15.74
N PHE A 115 -0.36 16.39 14.40
CA PHE A 115 0.89 16.40 13.63
C PHE A 115 1.77 17.63 13.92
N ASP A 116 1.22 18.72 14.43
CA ASP A 116 1.97 19.90 14.86
C ASP A 116 2.77 19.67 16.15
N THR A 117 2.27 18.83 17.06
CA THR A 117 2.88 18.51 18.35
C THR A 117 3.67 17.21 18.33
N ALA A 118 3.25 16.25 17.50
CA ALA A 118 3.88 14.94 17.32
C ALA A 118 3.89 14.60 15.82
N ASN A 119 4.95 15.00 15.13
CA ASN A 119 5.01 14.96 13.69
C ASN A 119 4.88 13.55 13.11
N LEU A 120 4.15 13.42 11.98
CA LEU A 120 4.22 12.24 11.14
C LEU A 120 5.41 12.35 10.20
N THR A 121 6.26 11.30 10.16
CA THR A 121 7.31 11.18 9.14
C THR A 121 6.88 10.21 8.05
N ILE A 122 7.02 10.62 6.79
CA ILE A 122 6.88 9.74 5.64
C ILE A 122 8.28 9.31 5.20
N GLY A 123 8.63 8.06 5.48
CA GLY A 123 9.90 7.45 5.09
C GLY A 123 9.91 7.12 3.60
N ARG A 124 10.84 7.67 2.87
CA ARG A 124 10.91 7.59 1.38
C ARG A 124 11.30 6.21 0.83
N ASN A 125 11.85 5.32 1.67
CA ASN A 125 12.26 3.96 1.29
C ASN A 125 13.08 3.89 -0.01
N SER A 126 14.16 4.67 -0.10
CA SER A 126 15.05 4.81 -1.27
C SER A 126 14.48 5.56 -2.49
N HIS A 127 13.18 5.82 -2.55
CA HIS A 127 12.59 6.70 -3.56
C HIS A 127 12.84 8.17 -3.24
N LYS A 128 12.52 9.06 -4.17
CA LYS A 128 12.43 10.49 -3.91
C LYS A 128 11.01 10.86 -3.46
N ILE A 129 10.88 11.93 -2.71
CA ILE A 129 9.61 12.59 -2.43
C ILE A 129 9.72 14.02 -2.96
N ASP A 130 8.83 14.40 -3.86
CA ASP A 130 8.83 15.69 -4.56
C ASP A 130 10.19 16.07 -5.18
N GLY A 131 10.92 15.06 -5.67
CA GLY A 131 12.26 15.20 -6.24
C GLY A 131 13.40 15.22 -5.23
N GLN A 132 13.11 15.26 -3.91
CA GLN A 132 14.10 15.32 -2.83
C GLN A 132 14.50 13.92 -2.35
N THR A 133 15.71 13.80 -1.81
CA THR A 133 16.26 12.55 -1.26
C THR A 133 16.17 12.49 0.28
N SER A 134 15.31 13.31 0.88
CA SER A 134 14.97 13.32 2.31
C SER A 134 13.59 12.74 2.54
N ASP A 135 13.35 12.25 3.75
CA ASP A 135 12.01 11.89 4.23
C ASP A 135 11.16 13.15 4.37
N LEU A 136 9.85 13.02 4.26
CA LEU A 136 8.91 14.12 4.42
C LEU A 136 8.41 14.16 5.87
N THR A 137 8.66 15.28 6.57
CA THR A 137 8.05 15.55 7.87
C THR A 137 6.77 16.34 7.69
N VAL A 138 5.66 15.83 8.21
CA VAL A 138 4.36 16.51 8.22
C VAL A 138 4.11 17.02 9.64
N ALA A 139 4.08 18.35 9.78
CA ALA A 139 3.95 19.05 11.04
C ALA A 139 2.77 20.03 11.05
N THR A 140 1.77 19.80 10.20
CA THR A 140 0.58 20.63 10.09
C THR A 140 -0.60 19.94 10.75
N GLU A 141 -1.20 20.59 11.75
CA GLU A 141 -2.43 20.13 12.40
C GLU A 141 -3.55 19.89 11.37
N GLY A 142 -4.23 18.76 11.48
CA GLY A 142 -5.35 18.39 10.62
C GLY A 142 -4.97 18.14 9.16
N ALA A 143 -3.70 17.88 8.86
CA ALA A 143 -3.24 17.64 7.49
C ALA A 143 -3.95 16.45 6.86
N ALA A 144 -4.41 16.63 5.62
CA ALA A 144 -4.91 15.57 4.74
C ALA A 144 -4.22 15.72 3.38
N PHE A 145 -3.58 14.66 2.91
CA PHE A 145 -2.82 14.71 1.64
C PHE A 145 -2.72 13.32 1.00
N ALA A 146 -2.32 13.32 -0.25
CA ALA A 146 -1.99 12.10 -0.97
C ALA A 146 -0.61 12.21 -1.64
N LEU A 147 0.04 11.07 -1.79
CA LEU A 147 1.25 10.90 -2.57
C LEU A 147 0.96 9.98 -3.74
N VAL A 148 1.37 10.40 -4.95
CA VAL A 148 1.32 9.57 -6.16
C VAL A 148 2.71 9.36 -6.73
N TYR A 149 3.04 8.11 -7.09
CA TYR A 149 4.34 7.81 -7.67
C TYR A 149 4.40 8.21 -9.14
N SER A 150 5.35 9.06 -9.48
CA SER A 150 5.53 9.63 -10.83
C SER A 150 6.72 9.03 -11.60
N GLY A 151 7.40 8.04 -11.02
CA GLY A 151 8.61 7.42 -11.58
C GLY A 151 9.88 7.84 -10.84
N ALA A 152 11.02 7.23 -11.21
CA ALA A 152 12.28 7.35 -10.46
C ALA A 152 12.87 8.77 -10.45
N THR A 153 12.59 9.60 -11.47
CA THR A 153 13.17 10.94 -11.60
C THR A 153 12.71 11.88 -10.48
N PHE A 154 11.39 11.91 -10.21
CA PHE A 154 10.79 12.79 -9.19
C PHE A 154 10.26 12.04 -7.98
N GLY A 155 10.05 10.73 -8.09
CA GLY A 155 9.55 9.89 -7.02
C GLY A 155 8.06 10.09 -6.73
N TRP A 156 7.71 10.12 -5.47
CA TRP A 156 6.38 10.37 -4.96
C TRP A 156 6.07 11.86 -4.99
N LYS A 157 4.95 12.25 -5.59
CA LYS A 157 4.52 13.65 -5.71
C LYS A 157 3.33 13.90 -4.80
N LEU A 158 3.32 15.06 -4.12
CA LEU A 158 2.14 15.53 -3.40
C LEU A 158 1.03 15.91 -4.41
N LEU A 159 -0.15 15.32 -4.25
CA LEU A 159 -1.33 15.65 -5.06
C LEU A 159 -2.02 16.92 -4.58
N GLU A 160 -2.07 17.13 -3.26
CA GLU A 160 -2.71 18.27 -2.62
C GLU A 160 -1.68 18.94 -1.72
N LYS A 161 -1.61 20.27 -1.76
CA LYS A 161 -0.69 21.12 -0.98
C LYS A 161 -1.46 22.14 -0.19
#